data_dfc29512776f977c424584e13dbf6a37
#
_entry.id   dfc29512776f977c424584e13dbf6a37
#
_cell.length_a   1.000
_cell.length_b   1.000
_cell.length_c   1.000
_cell.angle_alpha   90.00
_cell.angle_beta   90.00
_cell.angle_gamma   90.00
#
_symmetry.space_group_name_H-M   'P 1'
#
loop_
_entity.id
_entity.type
_entity.pdbx_description
1 polymer ?
#
loop_
_entity_poly.entity_id
_entity_poly.type
_entity_poly.pdbx_seq_one_letter_code
_entity_poly.pdbx_strand_id
1 'polypeptide(L)'
;MKKTNFDFYIGREIRKNPKLKNEFARADVAIDISIQIYELRKNRGMTQKDLAKLTGVKQSNVARLERADYEGYSLKTLNKVAKALKTILKISLIPEEEKEVKVIVNYMIYYFI
;
A
#
# COMPACT_ATOMS: atom_id res chain seq x y z
N MET A 1 11.66 5.41 -4.27
CA MET A 1 10.53 6.10 -3.61
C MET A 1 10.95 6.58 -2.24
N LYS A 2 10.52 7.77 -1.85
CA LYS A 2 10.88 8.35 -0.56
C LYS A 2 10.19 7.61 0.59
N LYS A 3 10.93 7.32 1.66
CA LYS A 3 10.37 6.70 2.87
C LYS A 3 9.37 7.62 3.55
N THR A 4 8.27 7.08 4.02
CA THR A 4 7.23 7.81 4.72
C THR A 4 7.35 7.62 6.23
N ASN A 5 6.64 8.45 7.01
CA ASN A 5 6.58 8.28 8.46
C ASN A 5 6.01 6.91 8.85
N PHE A 6 5.06 6.40 8.05
CA PHE A 6 4.50 5.07 8.26
C PHE A 6 5.57 3.99 8.13
N ASP A 7 6.43 4.09 7.11
CA ASP A 7 7.48 3.11 6.87
C ASP A 7 8.51 3.09 8.00
N PHE A 8 8.87 4.26 8.51
CA PHE A 8 9.75 4.35 9.68
C PHE A 8 9.11 3.75 10.92
N TYR A 9 7.81 3.99 11.12
CA TYR A 9 7.05 3.39 12.21
C TYR A 9 7.07 1.86 12.14
N ILE A 10 6.75 1.29 10.98
CA ILE A 10 6.73 -0.16 10.77
C ILE A 10 8.09 -0.77 11.08
N GLY A 11 9.16 -0.20 10.54
CA GLY A 11 10.52 -0.71 10.78
C GLY A 11 10.90 -0.68 12.25
N ARG A 12 10.54 0.40 12.94
CA ARG A 12 10.81 0.55 14.37
C ARG A 12 10.05 -0.50 15.19
N GLU A 13 8.77 -0.71 14.89
CA GLU A 13 7.96 -1.68 15.61
C GLU A 13 8.46 -3.11 15.39
N ILE A 14 8.87 -3.47 14.17
CA ILE A 14 9.46 -4.77 13.87
C ILE A 14 10.75 -4.98 14.69
N ARG A 15 11.59 -3.95 14.81
CA ARG A 15 12.82 -4.05 15.60
C ARG A 15 12.55 -4.24 17.09
N LYS A 16 11.50 -3.58 17.62
CA LYS A 16 11.12 -3.71 19.03
C LYS A 16 10.52 -5.06 19.35
N ASN A 17 9.72 -5.61 18.44
CA ASN A 17 9.00 -6.87 18.64
C ASN A 17 9.10 -7.74 17.39
N PRO A 18 10.05 -8.69 17.37
CA PRO A 18 10.21 -9.56 16.19
C PRO A 18 8.98 -10.37 15.80
N LYS A 19 8.05 -10.61 16.73
CA LYS A 19 6.79 -11.31 16.41
C LYS A 19 5.93 -10.54 15.43
N LEU A 20 6.07 -9.22 15.37
CA LEU A 20 5.32 -8.38 14.43
C LEU A 20 5.68 -8.67 12.98
N LYS A 21 6.83 -9.27 12.70
CA LYS A 21 7.20 -9.67 11.33
C LYS A 21 6.13 -10.54 10.70
N ASN A 22 5.63 -11.52 11.45
CA ASN A 22 4.60 -12.43 10.96
C ASN A 22 3.27 -11.71 10.77
N GLU A 23 2.93 -10.82 11.67
CA GLU A 23 1.70 -10.04 11.59
C GLU A 23 1.70 -9.14 10.35
N PHE A 24 2.79 -8.42 10.11
CA PHE A 24 2.91 -7.58 8.92
C PHE A 24 2.99 -8.41 7.63
N ALA A 25 3.64 -9.56 7.67
CA ALA A 25 3.69 -10.45 6.52
C ALA A 25 2.31 -11.01 6.14
N ARG A 26 1.40 -11.08 7.11
CA ARG A 26 0.03 -11.54 6.92
C ARG A 26 -0.97 -10.39 6.81
N ALA A 27 -0.48 -9.15 6.68
CA ALA A 27 -1.34 -7.99 6.55
C ALA A 27 -2.35 -8.20 5.43
N ASP A 28 -3.59 -7.79 5.68
CA ASP A 28 -4.65 -7.86 4.70
C ASP A 28 -4.27 -7.05 3.45
N VAL A 29 -4.57 -7.60 2.28
CA VAL A 29 -4.31 -6.93 1.00
C VAL A 29 -5.00 -5.57 0.95
N ALA A 30 -6.20 -5.46 1.49
CA ALA A 30 -6.94 -4.19 1.51
C ALA A 30 -6.21 -3.13 2.34
N ILE A 31 -5.61 -3.51 3.48
CA ILE A 31 -4.84 -2.59 4.32
C ILE A 31 -3.59 -2.12 3.57
N ASP A 32 -2.87 -3.04 2.95
CA ASP A 32 -1.67 -2.74 2.20
C ASP A 32 -1.97 -1.76 1.04
N ILE A 33 -3.01 -2.03 0.26
CA ILE A 33 -3.43 -1.17 -0.83
C ILE A 33 -3.85 0.21 -0.31
N SER A 34 -4.59 0.26 0.80
CA SER A 34 -5.07 1.53 1.36
C SER A 34 -3.92 2.45 1.75
N ILE A 35 -2.89 1.90 2.38
CA ILE A 35 -1.71 2.63 2.78
C ILE A 35 -0.95 3.16 1.56
N GLN A 36 -0.74 2.32 0.56
CA GLN A 36 -0.03 2.72 -0.65
C GLN A 36 -0.76 3.83 -1.40
N ILE A 37 -2.07 3.71 -1.57
CA ILE A 37 -2.85 4.74 -2.25
C ILE A 37 -2.79 6.05 -1.49
N TYR A 38 -3.01 6.03 -0.18
CA TYR A 38 -2.97 7.22 0.66
C TYR A 38 -1.61 7.92 0.56
N GLU A 39 -0.52 7.19 0.76
CA GLU A 39 0.83 7.76 0.76
C GLU A 39 1.21 8.31 -0.61
N LEU A 40 0.92 7.58 -1.68
CA LEU A 40 1.22 8.05 -3.03
C LEU A 40 0.40 9.29 -3.39
N ARG A 41 -0.88 9.29 -3.01
CA ARG A 41 -1.75 10.46 -3.24
C ARG A 41 -1.20 11.69 -2.52
N LYS A 42 -0.85 11.55 -1.24
CA LYS A 42 -0.29 12.65 -0.45
C LYS A 42 1.05 13.12 -1.04
N ASN A 43 1.90 12.20 -1.44
CA ASN A 43 3.18 12.54 -2.05
C ASN A 43 3.02 13.28 -3.38
N ARG A 44 1.93 13.05 -4.10
CA ARG A 44 1.61 13.75 -5.34
C ARG A 44 0.88 15.07 -5.12
N GLY A 45 0.59 15.42 -3.86
CA GLY A 45 -0.14 16.65 -3.55
C GLY A 45 -1.60 16.64 -3.98
N MET A 46 -2.19 15.46 -4.13
CA MET A 46 -3.57 15.30 -4.57
C MET A 46 -4.53 15.15 -3.41
N THR A 47 -5.73 15.72 -3.54
CA THR A 47 -6.85 15.40 -2.66
C THR A 47 -7.55 14.14 -3.15
N GLN A 48 -8.40 13.53 -2.32
CA GLN A 48 -9.24 12.41 -2.75
C GLN A 48 -10.12 12.81 -3.93
N LYS A 49 -10.60 14.05 -3.93
CA LYS A 49 -11.40 14.60 -5.02
C LYS A 49 -10.60 14.68 -6.32
N ASP A 50 -9.35 15.10 -6.24
CA ASP A 50 -8.46 15.16 -7.41
C ASP A 50 -8.26 13.77 -8.00
N LEU A 51 -7.99 12.78 -7.15
CA LEU A 51 -7.80 11.42 -7.60
C LEU A 51 -9.07 10.85 -8.22
N ALA A 52 -10.23 11.15 -7.63
CA ALA A 52 -11.51 10.73 -8.20
C ALA A 52 -11.73 11.31 -9.59
N LYS A 53 -11.44 12.59 -9.80
CA LYS A 53 -11.56 13.24 -11.11
C LYS A 53 -10.65 12.59 -12.15
N LEU A 54 -9.41 12.33 -11.79
CA LEU A 54 -8.45 11.76 -12.73
C LEU A 54 -8.79 10.32 -13.13
N THR A 55 -9.38 9.56 -12.22
CA THR A 55 -9.67 8.15 -12.44
C THR A 55 -11.07 7.89 -12.96
N GLY A 56 -12.00 8.81 -12.77
CA GLY A 56 -13.43 8.57 -13.00
C GLY A 56 -14.06 7.70 -11.91
N VAL A 57 -13.31 7.37 -10.86
CA VAL A 57 -13.83 6.63 -9.70
C VAL A 57 -14.53 7.63 -8.78
N LYS A 58 -15.67 7.25 -8.21
CA LYS A 58 -16.39 8.12 -7.27
C LYS A 58 -15.50 8.46 -6.07
N GLN A 59 -15.58 9.71 -5.59
CA GLN A 59 -14.81 10.13 -4.43
C GLN A 59 -15.08 9.26 -3.20
N SER A 60 -16.34 8.86 -3.00
CA SER A 60 -16.70 7.94 -1.91
C SER A 60 -15.96 6.61 -2.00
N ASN A 61 -15.72 6.11 -3.21
CA ASN A 61 -14.97 4.87 -3.40
C ASN A 61 -13.47 5.08 -3.17
N VAL A 62 -12.92 6.23 -3.56
CA VAL A 62 -11.53 6.57 -3.22
C VAL A 62 -11.35 6.61 -1.70
N ALA A 63 -12.27 7.25 -0.99
CA ALA A 63 -12.23 7.28 0.47
C ALA A 63 -12.30 5.88 1.08
N ARG A 64 -13.15 5.01 0.54
CA ARG A 64 -13.25 3.62 1.00
C ARG A 64 -11.98 2.82 0.74
N LEU A 65 -11.36 3.02 -0.41
CA LEU A 65 -10.07 2.40 -0.71
C LEU A 65 -9.01 2.76 0.34
N GLU A 66 -8.98 4.03 0.75
CA GLU A 66 -8.00 4.51 1.72
C GLU A 66 -8.31 4.13 3.17
N ARG A 67 -9.54 3.67 3.46
CA ARG A 67 -9.91 3.16 4.78
C ARG A 67 -9.84 1.65 4.88
N ALA A 68 -9.48 0.98 3.80
CA ALA A 68 -9.44 -0.47 3.72
C ALA A 68 -10.80 -1.14 3.99
N ASP A 69 -11.90 -0.45 3.74
CA ASP A 69 -13.25 -1.01 3.89
C ASP A 69 -13.92 -1.29 2.55
N TYR A 70 -13.13 -1.40 1.49
CA TYR A 70 -13.61 -1.70 0.15
C TYR A 70 -13.19 -3.12 -0.22
N GLU A 71 -14.18 -4.00 -0.30
CA GLU A 71 -13.97 -5.37 -0.74
C GLU A 71 -14.35 -5.50 -2.21
N GLY A 72 -13.72 -6.11 -3.04
CA GLY A 72 -14.06 -6.24 -4.45
C GLY A 72 -13.31 -5.26 -5.34
N TYR A 73 -12.02 -5.10 -5.06
CA TYR A 73 -11.16 -4.38 -5.97
C TYR A 73 -11.13 -5.06 -7.32
N SER A 74 -11.43 -4.31 -8.39
CA SER A 74 -11.17 -4.81 -9.73
C SER A 74 -9.78 -4.40 -10.17
N LEU A 75 -9.13 -5.22 -10.97
CA LEU A 75 -7.84 -4.86 -11.57
C LEU A 75 -7.97 -3.58 -12.39
N LYS A 76 -9.11 -3.39 -13.04
CA LYS A 76 -9.38 -2.18 -13.80
C LYS A 76 -9.35 -0.94 -12.92
N THR A 77 -10.00 -0.97 -11.75
CA THR A 77 -10.02 0.15 -10.81
C THR A 77 -8.61 0.41 -10.27
N LEU A 78 -7.93 -0.63 -9.82
CA LEU A 78 -6.57 -0.48 -9.29
C LEU A 78 -5.60 0.07 -10.35
N ASN A 79 -5.74 -0.36 -11.60
CA ASN A 79 -4.89 0.13 -12.67
C ASN A 79 -5.16 1.61 -12.98
N LYS A 80 -6.42 2.03 -12.96
CA LYS A 80 -6.78 3.44 -13.10
C LYS A 80 -6.15 4.30 -12.02
N VAL A 81 -6.23 3.84 -10.77
CA VAL A 81 -5.66 4.54 -9.62
C VAL A 81 -4.13 4.60 -9.74
N ALA A 82 -3.50 3.50 -10.08
CA ALA A 82 -2.05 3.44 -10.26
C ALA A 82 -1.58 4.43 -11.34
N LYS A 83 -2.25 4.47 -12.48
CA LYS A 83 -1.91 5.40 -13.57
C LYS A 83 -2.06 6.86 -13.13
N ALA A 84 -3.14 7.18 -12.42
CA ALA A 84 -3.36 8.55 -11.92
C ALA A 84 -2.28 8.96 -10.92
N LEU A 85 -1.75 8.02 -10.17
CA LEU A 85 -0.66 8.23 -9.22
C LEU A 85 0.72 8.12 -9.86
N LYS A 86 0.78 7.94 -11.19
CA LYS A 86 2.03 7.78 -11.95
C LYS A 86 2.87 6.62 -11.43
N THR A 87 2.20 5.50 -11.17
CA THR A 87 2.83 4.26 -10.70
C THR A 87 2.47 3.11 -11.62
N ILE A 88 3.20 2.01 -11.48
CA ILE A 88 2.93 0.77 -12.19
C ILE A 88 2.31 -0.21 -11.19
N LEU A 89 1.12 -0.73 -11.53
CA LEU A 89 0.48 -1.77 -10.72
C LEU A 89 1.20 -3.09 -10.94
N LYS A 90 1.67 -3.68 -9.84
CA LYS A 90 2.30 -5.00 -9.87
C LYS A 90 1.66 -5.88 -8.80
N ILE A 91 1.27 -7.08 -9.17
CA ILE A 91 0.67 -8.05 -8.27
C ILE A 91 1.55 -9.30 -8.27
N SER A 92 1.88 -9.80 -7.08
CA SER A 92 2.66 -11.02 -6.93
C SER A 92 1.93 -12.00 -6.02
N LEU A 93 1.93 -13.26 -6.44
CA LEU A 93 1.48 -14.36 -5.61
C LEU A 93 2.71 -15.01 -5.00
N ILE A 94 2.85 -14.89 -3.69
CA ILE A 94 4.05 -15.32 -2.98
C ILE A 94 3.75 -16.66 -2.31
N PRO A 95 4.56 -17.72 -2.56
CA PRO A 95 4.37 -18.99 -1.84
C PRO A 95 4.38 -18.76 -0.34
N GLU A 96 3.49 -19.43 0.37
CA GLU A 96 3.30 -19.22 1.80
C GLU A 96 4.57 -19.43 2.60
N GLU A 97 5.36 -20.44 2.23
CA GLU A 97 6.61 -20.77 2.91
C GLU A 97 7.71 -19.72 2.74
N GLU A 98 7.59 -18.80 1.75
CA GLU A 98 8.57 -17.75 1.48
C GLU A 98 8.06 -16.36 1.90
N LYS A 99 6.79 -16.25 2.27
CA LYS A 99 6.12 -14.97 2.48
C LYS A 99 6.84 -14.08 3.48
N GLU A 100 7.22 -14.62 4.62
CA GLU A 100 7.87 -13.85 5.69
C GLU A 100 9.22 -13.32 5.25
N VAL A 101 10.00 -14.15 4.57
CA VAL A 101 11.33 -13.77 4.09
C VAL A 101 11.23 -12.63 3.08
N LYS A 102 10.31 -12.72 2.11
CA LYS A 102 10.16 -11.69 1.09
C LYS A 102 9.67 -10.36 1.66
N VAL A 103 8.75 -10.40 2.61
CA VAL A 103 8.26 -9.18 3.27
C VAL A 103 9.40 -8.53 4.06
N ILE A 104 10.15 -9.30 4.81
CA ILE A 104 11.30 -8.81 5.57
C ILE A 104 12.34 -8.18 4.64
N VAL A 105 12.69 -8.85 3.54
CA VAL A 105 13.64 -8.32 2.57
C VAL A 105 13.15 -7.00 1.98
N ASN A 106 11.88 -6.90 1.62
CA ASN A 106 11.31 -5.66 1.10
C ASN A 106 11.43 -4.51 2.10
N TYR A 107 11.12 -4.75 3.37
CA TYR A 107 11.27 -3.75 4.41
C TYR A 107 12.74 -3.39 4.64
N MET A 108 13.63 -4.36 4.65
CA MET A 108 15.06 -4.10 4.77
C MET A 108 15.59 -3.24 3.63
N ILE A 109 15.24 -3.55 2.39
CA ILE A 109 15.59 -2.72 1.23
C ILE A 109 15.05 -1.31 1.41
N TYR A 110 13.81 -1.18 1.85
CA TYR A 110 13.15 0.10 2.02
C TYR A 110 13.85 0.98 3.08
N TYR A 111 14.31 0.37 4.18
CA TYR A 111 14.90 1.11 5.29
C TYR A 111 16.41 1.31 5.20
N PHE A 112 17.11 0.51 4.40
CA PHE A 112 18.57 0.58 4.31
C PHE A 112 19.09 1.12 2.97
N ILE A 113 18.22 1.39 2.03
CA ILE A 113 18.54 2.11 0.81
C ILE A 113 18.11 3.58 0.95
#